data_61d63fe42d6fb1129ed153bb5f05f67c
#
_entry.id   61d63fe42d6fb1129ed153bb5f05f67c
#
_cell.length_a   1.000
_cell.length_b   1.000
_cell.length_c   1.000
_cell.angle_alpha   90.00
_cell.angle_beta   90.00
_cell.angle_gamma   90.00
#
_symmetry.space_group_name_H-M   'P 1'
#
loop_
_entity.id
_entity.type
_entity.pdbx_description
1 polymer ?
#
loop_
_entity_poly.entity_id
_entity_poly.type
_entity_poly.pdbx_seq_one_letter_code
_entity_poly.pdbx_strand_id
1 'polypeptide(L)'
;MSKAVGIDLGTTNSVVAVLEGGEPTVIANSEGNRTTPSIVAFKGGEVLVGELAKRQAITNPENTIRSIKREMGKKWAKKYEEKEYTAQEISARILQKLKRDAENYLGEEIKEAVITVPAYFNDAERQATKEAGQIAGLEVLRIINEPTAASLAYGLENDSDQKILVFDLGGGTFDVSILEISEGVFEVKSTSGDTSLGGDDWDDRVIEWIVEKFKSSSGIDLSEDNMAVQRLKEAAEKAKIELSSTPETEINLPFITAVDGNPQHLVEKFTRSEFDKITKDLVEKTRDPVLKALSDAELSIDQVDHIVLVGGSTRIPAVQSLVKELTGKDPHQGVNPDEVVASGAAIQAGVLKGDVKDVLLLDVTPLTLGVETKGGIMTKMIERNTTIPTKRSETFTTAENNQPQVEIHVLQGEREMVEGNKSLGKFTLTDIPPAPQGIPQIEVTFDIDANGIVKVSAKDLGTGKEQEITITGGTALSDDEIDKMVKDAEEHANDDAKKRELVETRNMAEALVSSTEKMIDEHKDKASDDEVKSIEEAIQELKKELENDNNTVDSLKSIIEKLSEAGQSLATKIYEETSKESNQQP
;
A
#
# COMPACT_ATOMS: atom_id res chain seq x y z
N MET A 1 32.26 6.93 -13.34
CA MET A 1 31.36 6.45 -12.26
C MET A 1 30.62 5.25 -12.83
N SER A 2 30.35 4.20 -12.02
CA SER A 2 29.53 3.07 -12.50
C SER A 2 28.13 3.57 -12.86
N LYS A 3 27.57 3.06 -13.96
CA LYS A 3 26.21 3.40 -14.36
C LYS A 3 25.22 2.78 -13.38
N ALA A 4 24.12 3.46 -13.10
CA ALA A 4 22.96 2.92 -12.40
C ALA A 4 21.87 2.59 -13.42
N VAL A 5 21.09 1.55 -13.15
CA VAL A 5 19.99 1.12 -14.03
C VAL A 5 18.63 1.38 -13.40
N GLY A 6 17.62 1.59 -14.23
CA GLY A 6 16.22 1.57 -13.86
C GLY A 6 15.63 0.21 -14.16
N ILE A 7 14.93 -0.37 -13.20
CA ILE A 7 14.30 -1.69 -13.32
C ILE A 7 12.81 -1.58 -13.03
N ASP A 8 12.00 -1.96 -14.00
CA ASP A 8 10.61 -2.31 -13.80
C ASP A 8 10.54 -3.79 -13.40
N LEU A 9 10.27 -4.07 -12.12
CA LEU A 9 10.07 -5.42 -11.62
C LEU A 9 8.57 -5.76 -11.70
N GLY A 10 8.10 -6.08 -12.91
CA GLY A 10 6.70 -6.35 -13.16
C GLY A 10 6.22 -7.74 -12.71
N THR A 11 4.91 -7.89 -12.51
CA THR A 11 4.29 -9.18 -12.12
C THR A 11 4.49 -10.25 -13.18
N THR A 12 4.24 -9.93 -14.44
CA THR A 12 4.33 -10.88 -15.57
C THR A 12 5.63 -10.73 -16.35
N ASN A 13 6.04 -9.49 -16.62
CA ASN A 13 7.27 -9.17 -17.35
C ASN A 13 8.04 -8.09 -16.60
N SER A 14 9.35 -8.16 -16.64
CA SER A 14 10.26 -7.16 -16.10
C SER A 14 11.12 -6.55 -17.19
N VAL A 15 11.52 -5.30 -17.01
CA VAL A 15 12.31 -4.52 -17.98
C VAL A 15 13.45 -3.83 -17.27
N VAL A 16 14.60 -3.73 -17.94
CA VAL A 16 15.74 -2.94 -17.46
C VAL A 16 16.11 -1.87 -18.50
N ALA A 17 16.37 -0.68 -18.01
CA ALA A 17 16.78 0.44 -18.83
C ALA A 17 17.97 1.19 -18.20
N VAL A 18 18.70 1.93 -19.01
CA VAL A 18 19.84 2.76 -18.59
C VAL A 18 19.72 4.13 -19.24
N LEU A 19 20.26 5.16 -18.58
CA LEU A 19 20.38 6.47 -19.18
C LEU A 19 21.66 6.54 -20.04
N GLU A 20 21.51 6.80 -21.33
CA GLU A 20 22.61 6.96 -22.27
C GLU A 20 22.48 8.28 -23.04
N GLY A 21 23.48 9.15 -22.92
CA GLY A 21 23.46 10.44 -23.60
C GLY A 21 22.32 11.39 -23.16
N GLY A 22 21.74 11.17 -22.01
CA GLY A 22 20.59 11.94 -21.49
C GLY A 22 19.22 11.31 -21.80
N GLU A 23 19.20 10.24 -22.61
CA GLU A 23 17.97 9.54 -23.02
C GLU A 23 17.88 8.14 -22.39
N PRO A 24 16.70 7.68 -21.97
CA PRO A 24 16.52 6.34 -21.45
C PRO A 24 16.56 5.30 -22.58
N THR A 25 17.40 4.29 -22.43
CA THR A 25 17.55 3.18 -23.37
C THR A 25 17.14 1.88 -22.70
N VAL A 26 16.11 1.21 -23.23
CA VAL A 26 15.71 -0.11 -22.77
C VAL A 26 16.67 -1.16 -23.30
N ILE A 27 17.22 -1.97 -22.38
CA ILE A 27 18.21 -2.99 -22.67
C ILE A 27 17.50 -4.29 -23.08
N ALA A 28 17.87 -4.82 -24.26
CA ALA A 28 17.43 -6.15 -24.67
C ALA A 28 18.12 -7.24 -23.82
N ASN A 29 17.36 -8.27 -23.44
CA ASN A 29 17.92 -9.41 -22.73
C ASN A 29 18.77 -10.31 -23.64
N SER A 30 19.42 -11.33 -23.08
CA SER A 30 20.26 -12.28 -23.80
C SER A 30 19.53 -13.06 -24.90
N GLU A 31 18.20 -13.13 -24.83
CA GLU A 31 17.33 -13.74 -25.83
C GLU A 31 16.90 -12.77 -26.96
N GLY A 32 17.29 -11.49 -26.88
CA GLY A 32 16.99 -10.43 -27.85
C GLY A 32 15.66 -9.72 -27.62
N ASN A 33 14.93 -10.02 -26.52
CA ASN A 33 13.67 -9.38 -26.18
C ASN A 33 13.90 -8.18 -25.27
N ARG A 34 13.05 -7.15 -25.39
CA ARG A 34 13.10 -5.95 -24.54
C ARG A 34 12.39 -6.15 -23.18
N THR A 35 11.59 -7.19 -23.07
CA THR A 35 10.94 -7.63 -21.82
C THR A 35 11.44 -9.01 -21.42
N THR A 36 11.53 -9.28 -20.13
CA THR A 36 11.93 -10.56 -19.57
C THR A 36 10.78 -11.12 -18.75
N PRO A 37 10.25 -12.33 -19.05
CA PRO A 37 9.21 -12.94 -18.23
C PRO A 37 9.63 -13.05 -16.77
N SER A 38 8.78 -12.61 -15.84
CA SER A 38 9.00 -12.69 -14.39
C SER A 38 8.71 -14.11 -13.88
N ILE A 39 9.41 -15.07 -14.44
CA ILE A 39 9.22 -16.52 -14.20
C ILE A 39 10.55 -17.11 -13.75
N VAL A 40 10.48 -17.90 -12.67
CA VAL A 40 11.62 -18.65 -12.12
C VAL A 40 11.26 -20.12 -12.03
N ALA A 41 12.16 -21.00 -12.46
CA ALA A 41 11.95 -22.44 -12.37
C ALA A 41 13.19 -23.14 -11.81
N PHE A 42 12.96 -24.19 -11.03
CA PHE A 42 13.99 -25.06 -10.49
C PHE A 42 13.97 -26.40 -11.24
N LYS A 43 15.12 -26.82 -11.73
CA LYS A 43 15.24 -28.06 -12.49
C LYS A 43 16.65 -28.65 -12.38
N GLY A 44 16.76 -29.85 -11.79
CA GLY A 44 18.02 -30.58 -11.71
C GLY A 44 19.16 -29.85 -11.01
N GLY A 45 18.84 -29.09 -9.95
CA GLY A 45 19.80 -28.25 -9.22
C GLY A 45 20.10 -26.92 -9.86
N GLU A 46 19.55 -26.63 -11.03
CA GLU A 46 19.69 -25.33 -11.72
C GLU A 46 18.48 -24.43 -11.50
N VAL A 47 18.72 -23.11 -11.50
CA VAL A 47 17.69 -22.07 -11.46
C VAL A 47 17.58 -21.43 -12.85
N LEU A 48 16.44 -21.61 -13.49
CA LEU A 48 16.10 -21.01 -14.77
C LEU A 48 15.29 -19.73 -14.54
N VAL A 49 15.51 -18.68 -15.34
CA VAL A 49 14.80 -17.41 -15.21
C VAL A 49 14.40 -16.89 -16.59
N GLY A 50 13.25 -16.23 -16.68
CA GLY A 50 12.78 -15.60 -17.90
C GLY A 50 12.27 -16.60 -18.93
N GLU A 51 12.64 -16.41 -20.19
CA GLU A 51 12.22 -17.27 -21.30
C GLU A 51 12.58 -18.75 -21.10
N LEU A 52 13.74 -19.04 -20.52
CA LEU A 52 14.15 -20.41 -20.24
C LEU A 52 13.22 -21.09 -19.23
N ALA A 53 12.81 -20.36 -18.20
CA ALA A 53 11.84 -20.86 -17.24
C ALA A 53 10.44 -21.01 -17.86
N LYS A 54 10.00 -20.06 -18.69
CA LYS A 54 8.71 -20.09 -19.40
C LYS A 54 8.61 -21.30 -20.32
N ARG A 55 9.61 -21.58 -21.14
CA ARG A 55 9.60 -22.69 -22.12
C ARG A 55 9.46 -24.09 -21.51
N GLN A 56 9.95 -24.29 -20.29
CA GLN A 56 9.89 -25.60 -19.63
C GLN A 56 8.72 -25.74 -18.63
N ALA A 57 7.94 -24.68 -18.44
CA ALA A 57 6.88 -24.61 -17.42
C ALA A 57 5.84 -25.73 -17.58
N ILE A 58 5.48 -26.09 -18.81
CA ILE A 58 4.52 -27.16 -19.12
C ILE A 58 4.98 -28.51 -18.56
N THR A 59 6.28 -28.81 -18.65
CA THR A 59 6.86 -30.08 -18.22
C THR A 59 7.35 -30.08 -16.77
N ASN A 60 7.32 -28.91 -16.10
CA ASN A 60 7.79 -28.74 -14.74
C ASN A 60 6.91 -27.72 -13.98
N PRO A 61 5.57 -27.88 -13.99
CA PRO A 61 4.66 -26.89 -13.45
C PRO A 61 4.84 -26.67 -11.95
N GLU A 62 5.11 -27.74 -11.19
CA GLU A 62 5.23 -27.66 -9.73
C GLU A 62 6.47 -26.88 -9.24
N ASN A 63 7.54 -26.83 -10.04
CA ASN A 63 8.75 -26.09 -9.69
C ASN A 63 8.94 -24.83 -10.53
N THR A 64 7.90 -24.36 -11.19
CA THR A 64 7.86 -23.10 -11.94
C THR A 64 7.00 -22.09 -11.21
N ILE A 65 7.60 -20.95 -10.87
CA ILE A 65 6.98 -19.87 -10.09
C ILE A 65 6.72 -18.71 -11.04
N ARG A 66 5.45 -18.24 -11.04
CA ARG A 66 4.97 -17.08 -11.79
C ARG A 66 4.35 -16.07 -10.83
N SER A 67 4.22 -14.83 -11.26
CA SER A 67 3.49 -13.76 -10.56
C SER A 67 3.93 -13.57 -9.09
N ILE A 68 5.21 -13.85 -8.80
CA ILE A 68 5.75 -13.81 -7.42
C ILE A 68 5.63 -12.42 -6.78
N LYS A 69 5.53 -11.36 -7.57
CA LYS A 69 5.35 -9.99 -7.09
C LYS A 69 4.09 -9.85 -6.22
N ARG A 70 3.02 -10.61 -6.51
CA ARG A 70 1.79 -10.68 -5.70
C ARG A 70 2.01 -11.29 -4.30
N GLU A 71 3.14 -11.92 -4.05
CA GLU A 71 3.49 -12.56 -2.77
C GLU A 71 4.54 -11.77 -1.97
N MET A 72 4.98 -10.61 -2.49
CA MET A 72 5.92 -9.74 -1.79
C MET A 72 5.30 -9.23 -0.48
N GLY A 73 6.12 -9.19 0.55
CA GLY A 73 5.67 -8.78 1.89
C GLY A 73 4.78 -9.80 2.64
N LYS A 74 4.39 -10.92 2.01
CA LYS A 74 3.57 -11.98 2.63
C LYS A 74 4.44 -13.13 3.17
N LYS A 75 3.83 -13.99 4.00
CA LYS A 75 4.45 -15.24 4.49
C LYS A 75 4.35 -16.34 3.43
N TRP A 76 4.81 -16.04 2.23
CA TRP A 76 4.89 -17.02 1.16
C TRP A 76 6.25 -17.69 1.15
N ALA A 77 6.26 -19.01 0.95
CA ALA A 77 7.48 -19.77 0.79
C ALA A 77 7.27 -20.98 -0.13
N LYS A 78 8.29 -21.33 -0.89
CA LYS A 78 8.33 -22.51 -1.76
C LYS A 78 9.52 -23.37 -1.41
N LYS A 79 9.25 -24.62 -1.03
CA LYS A 79 10.30 -25.60 -0.81
C LYS A 79 10.73 -26.23 -2.15
N TYR A 80 12.04 -26.24 -2.40
CA TYR A 80 12.67 -27.00 -3.47
C TYR A 80 13.90 -27.72 -2.90
N GLU A 81 13.93 -29.06 -3.02
CA GLU A 81 14.90 -29.91 -2.33
C GLU A 81 14.94 -29.66 -0.83
N GLU A 82 16.12 -29.35 -0.26
CA GLU A 82 16.29 -29.09 1.17
C GLU A 82 16.14 -27.60 1.54
N LYS A 83 15.95 -26.70 0.54
CA LYS A 83 15.87 -25.26 0.76
C LYS A 83 14.44 -24.74 0.58
N GLU A 84 14.05 -23.82 1.45
CA GLU A 84 12.86 -23.01 1.36
C GLU A 84 13.23 -21.62 0.80
N TYR A 85 12.48 -21.16 -0.18
CA TYR A 85 12.69 -19.87 -0.86
C TYR A 85 11.54 -18.93 -0.57
N THR A 86 11.85 -17.69 -0.20
CA THR A 86 10.90 -16.61 0.01
C THR A 86 10.57 -15.88 -1.30
N ALA A 87 9.52 -15.04 -1.28
CA ALA A 87 9.18 -14.20 -2.44
C ALA A 87 10.33 -13.25 -2.82
N GLN A 88 11.05 -12.71 -1.83
CA GLN A 88 12.22 -11.86 -2.04
C GLN A 88 13.34 -12.61 -2.77
N GLU A 89 13.65 -13.85 -2.35
CA GLU A 89 14.69 -14.65 -2.99
C GLU A 89 14.34 -15.03 -4.43
N ILE A 90 13.06 -15.31 -4.72
CA ILE A 90 12.60 -15.59 -6.09
C ILE A 90 12.67 -14.32 -6.94
N SER A 91 12.20 -13.19 -6.45
CA SER A 91 12.29 -11.90 -7.14
C SER A 91 13.74 -11.49 -7.38
N ALA A 92 14.64 -11.78 -6.42
CA ALA A 92 16.07 -11.54 -6.59
C ALA A 92 16.66 -12.33 -7.77
N ARG A 93 16.16 -13.53 -8.10
CA ARG A 93 16.61 -14.27 -9.30
C ARG A 93 16.27 -13.54 -10.59
N ILE A 94 15.10 -12.91 -10.65
CA ILE A 94 14.69 -12.07 -11.79
C ILE A 94 15.64 -10.87 -11.89
N LEU A 95 15.84 -10.15 -10.78
CA LEU A 95 16.75 -9.00 -10.73
C LEU A 95 18.19 -9.36 -11.10
N GLN A 96 18.70 -10.53 -10.67
CA GLN A 96 20.02 -11.05 -11.05
C GLN A 96 20.14 -11.29 -12.56
N LYS A 97 19.06 -11.76 -13.23
CA LYS A 97 19.05 -11.90 -14.68
C LYS A 97 19.11 -10.54 -15.36
N LEU A 98 18.26 -9.60 -14.97
CA LEU A 98 18.23 -8.26 -15.53
C LEU A 98 19.58 -7.54 -15.34
N LYS A 99 20.19 -7.69 -14.16
CA LYS A 99 21.53 -7.17 -13.86
C LYS A 99 22.56 -7.73 -14.84
N ARG A 100 22.61 -9.05 -15.02
CA ARG A 100 23.55 -9.70 -15.96
C ARG A 100 23.33 -9.27 -17.40
N ASP A 101 22.07 -9.13 -17.82
CA ASP A 101 21.74 -8.66 -19.17
C ASP A 101 22.23 -7.21 -19.37
N ALA A 102 22.06 -6.36 -18.35
CA ALA A 102 22.56 -4.99 -18.37
C ALA A 102 24.10 -4.93 -18.38
N GLU A 103 24.78 -5.75 -17.57
CA GLU A 103 26.24 -5.86 -17.54
C GLU A 103 26.81 -6.34 -18.90
N ASN A 104 26.15 -7.31 -19.52
CA ASN A 104 26.54 -7.79 -20.86
C ASN A 104 26.38 -6.72 -21.94
N TYR A 105 25.30 -5.90 -21.86
CA TYR A 105 25.06 -4.81 -22.80
C TYR A 105 26.08 -3.68 -22.62
N LEU A 106 26.32 -3.29 -21.36
CA LEU A 106 27.16 -2.13 -21.03
C LEU A 106 28.65 -2.45 -21.00
N GLY A 107 29.04 -3.72 -20.86
CA GLY A 107 30.41 -4.16 -20.73
C GLY A 107 31.09 -3.78 -19.41
N GLU A 108 30.31 -3.42 -18.40
CA GLU A 108 30.78 -3.04 -17.06
C GLU A 108 29.87 -3.63 -15.95
N GLU A 109 30.41 -3.75 -14.74
CA GLU A 109 29.66 -4.21 -13.57
C GLU A 109 28.61 -3.19 -13.12
N ILE A 110 27.39 -3.64 -12.89
CA ILE A 110 26.29 -2.82 -12.38
C ILE A 110 26.11 -3.08 -10.89
N LYS A 111 26.20 -2.03 -10.08
CA LYS A 111 26.09 -2.08 -8.62
C LYS A 111 24.84 -1.39 -8.08
N GLU A 112 24.29 -0.46 -8.82
CA GLU A 112 23.25 0.45 -8.34
C GLU A 112 22.02 0.39 -9.23
N ALA A 113 20.83 0.43 -8.62
CA ALA A 113 19.57 0.43 -9.35
C ALA A 113 18.50 1.29 -8.66
N VAL A 114 17.59 1.82 -9.47
CA VAL A 114 16.25 2.26 -9.06
C VAL A 114 15.29 1.15 -9.45
N ILE A 115 14.45 0.69 -8.51
CA ILE A 115 13.49 -0.41 -8.73
C ILE A 115 12.08 0.12 -8.52
N THR A 116 11.15 -0.27 -9.39
CA THR A 116 9.76 0.19 -9.31
C THR A 116 8.87 -0.74 -8.52
N VAL A 117 7.82 -0.16 -7.95
CA VAL A 117 6.74 -0.87 -7.25
C VAL A 117 5.40 -0.24 -7.63
N PRO A 118 4.28 -0.96 -7.53
CA PRO A 118 2.96 -0.38 -7.61
C PRO A 118 2.80 0.77 -6.60
N ALA A 119 2.05 1.81 -6.96
CA ALA A 119 1.88 2.97 -6.09
C ALA A 119 1.18 2.58 -4.78
N TYR A 120 0.31 1.59 -4.84
CA TYR A 120 -0.49 1.12 -3.70
C TYR A 120 0.20 0.05 -2.84
N PHE A 121 1.46 -0.32 -3.16
CA PHE A 121 2.25 -1.20 -2.30
C PHE A 121 2.43 -0.59 -0.91
N ASN A 122 2.16 -1.40 0.13
CA ASN A 122 2.41 -1.04 1.52
C ASN A 122 3.91 -1.14 1.88
N ASP A 123 4.26 -0.71 3.09
CA ASP A 123 5.65 -0.71 3.57
C ASP A 123 6.33 -2.07 3.50
N ALA A 124 5.58 -3.13 3.83
CA ALA A 124 6.10 -4.50 3.82
C ALA A 124 6.51 -4.96 2.42
N GLU A 125 5.68 -4.65 1.42
CA GLU A 125 5.92 -4.98 0.02
C GLU A 125 7.06 -4.14 -0.57
N ARG A 126 7.16 -2.84 -0.20
CA ARG A 126 8.26 -1.95 -0.57
C ARG A 126 9.59 -2.43 0.03
N GLN A 127 9.60 -2.75 1.31
CA GLN A 127 10.77 -3.26 2.00
C GLN A 127 11.21 -4.61 1.42
N ALA A 128 10.27 -5.53 1.16
CA ALA A 128 10.57 -6.82 0.52
C ALA A 128 11.17 -6.65 -0.88
N THR A 129 10.71 -5.66 -1.64
CA THR A 129 11.27 -5.34 -2.96
C THR A 129 12.69 -4.79 -2.85
N LYS A 130 12.96 -3.92 -1.88
CA LYS A 130 14.31 -3.41 -1.58
C LYS A 130 15.25 -4.55 -1.18
N GLU A 131 14.79 -5.46 -0.32
CA GLU A 131 15.54 -6.66 0.08
C GLU A 131 15.87 -7.58 -1.11
N ALA A 132 14.90 -7.79 -2.02
CA ALA A 132 15.14 -8.54 -3.24
C ALA A 132 16.26 -7.93 -4.10
N GLY A 133 16.31 -6.60 -4.20
CA GLY A 133 17.40 -5.87 -4.86
C GLY A 133 18.76 -6.12 -4.18
N GLN A 134 18.81 -6.06 -2.85
CA GLN A 134 20.02 -6.32 -2.07
C GLN A 134 20.49 -7.78 -2.22
N ILE A 135 19.56 -8.75 -2.17
CA ILE A 135 19.86 -10.18 -2.41
C ILE A 135 20.39 -10.41 -3.84
N ALA A 136 19.93 -9.61 -4.80
CA ALA A 136 20.44 -9.64 -6.16
C ALA A 136 21.85 -9.03 -6.31
N GLY A 137 22.40 -8.43 -5.26
CA GLY A 137 23.69 -7.76 -5.27
C GLY A 137 23.62 -6.36 -5.90
N LEU A 138 22.50 -5.66 -5.69
CA LEU A 138 22.28 -4.30 -6.12
C LEU A 138 22.15 -3.39 -4.88
N GLU A 139 22.81 -2.25 -4.92
CA GLU A 139 22.50 -1.12 -4.04
C GLU A 139 21.25 -0.44 -4.59
N VAL A 140 20.15 -0.53 -3.85
CA VAL A 140 18.88 0.08 -4.24
C VAL A 140 18.90 1.55 -3.85
N LEU A 141 19.17 2.41 -4.83
CA LEU A 141 19.26 3.86 -4.65
C LEU A 141 17.89 4.45 -4.26
N ARG A 142 16.83 3.93 -4.88
CA ARG A 142 15.45 4.34 -4.61
C ARG A 142 14.46 3.25 -5.02
N ILE A 143 13.38 3.10 -4.24
CA ILE A 143 12.13 2.48 -4.65
C ILE A 143 11.22 3.59 -5.16
N ILE A 144 10.67 3.46 -6.36
CA ILE A 144 9.82 4.48 -7.01
C ILE A 144 8.50 3.83 -7.45
N ASN A 145 7.41 4.57 -7.34
CA ASN A 145 6.11 4.08 -7.82
C ASN A 145 6.07 3.99 -9.35
N GLU A 146 5.46 2.93 -9.88
CA GLU A 146 5.34 2.68 -11.33
C GLU A 146 4.69 3.84 -12.09
N PRO A 147 3.51 4.37 -11.67
CA PRO A 147 2.90 5.50 -12.37
C PRO A 147 3.75 6.78 -12.27
N THR A 148 4.51 6.93 -11.19
CA THR A 148 5.42 8.07 -11.01
C THR A 148 6.64 7.96 -11.94
N ALA A 149 7.20 6.75 -12.07
CA ALA A 149 8.26 6.49 -13.04
C ALA A 149 7.77 6.75 -14.48
N ALA A 150 6.57 6.24 -14.83
CA ALA A 150 5.98 6.48 -16.15
C ALA A 150 5.79 7.96 -16.46
N SER A 151 5.40 8.77 -15.46
CA SER A 151 5.24 10.21 -15.62
C SER A 151 6.57 10.94 -15.90
N LEU A 152 7.68 10.48 -15.30
CA LEU A 152 9.02 11.02 -15.59
C LEU A 152 9.40 10.81 -17.05
N ALA A 153 9.17 9.60 -17.57
CA ALA A 153 9.47 9.32 -18.98
C ALA A 153 8.58 10.14 -19.92
N TYR A 154 7.31 10.32 -19.56
CA TYR A 154 6.36 11.14 -20.33
C TYR A 154 6.68 12.64 -20.25
N GLY A 155 6.96 13.15 -19.06
CA GLY A 155 7.03 14.60 -18.80
C GLY A 155 8.33 15.26 -19.25
N LEU A 156 9.42 14.52 -19.41
CA LEU A 156 10.67 15.09 -19.95
C LEU A 156 10.57 15.55 -21.41
N GLU A 157 9.56 15.06 -22.14
CA GLU A 157 9.30 15.48 -23.51
C GLU A 157 8.46 16.76 -23.62
N ASN A 158 7.91 17.27 -22.48
CA ASN A 158 6.95 18.37 -22.46
C ASN A 158 7.31 19.46 -21.45
N ASP A 159 7.60 20.65 -21.90
CA ASP A 159 8.02 21.82 -21.09
C ASP A 159 6.87 22.65 -20.48
N SER A 160 5.61 22.20 -20.56
CA SER A 160 4.45 22.96 -20.06
C SER A 160 3.90 22.40 -18.76
N ASP A 161 3.38 23.30 -17.92
CA ASP A 161 2.58 22.91 -16.74
C ASP A 161 1.38 22.06 -17.19
N GLN A 162 1.21 20.89 -16.59
CA GLN A 162 0.15 19.97 -16.97
C GLN A 162 -0.25 19.06 -15.82
N LYS A 163 -1.52 18.64 -15.84
CA LYS A 163 -2.09 17.63 -14.96
C LYS A 163 -2.33 16.36 -15.75
N ILE A 164 -1.77 15.26 -15.28
CA ILE A 164 -1.87 13.98 -15.95
C ILE A 164 -2.54 12.94 -15.06
N LEU A 165 -3.34 12.09 -15.68
CA LEU A 165 -3.82 10.86 -15.08
C LEU A 165 -3.04 9.70 -15.67
N VAL A 166 -2.33 8.98 -14.83
CA VAL A 166 -1.65 7.73 -15.19
C VAL A 166 -2.57 6.58 -14.80
N PHE A 167 -2.93 5.76 -15.78
CA PHE A 167 -3.76 4.57 -15.63
C PHE A 167 -2.86 3.36 -15.92
N ASP A 168 -2.41 2.70 -14.88
CA ASP A 168 -1.48 1.57 -14.96
C ASP A 168 -2.22 0.27 -14.67
N LEU A 169 -2.46 -0.53 -15.73
CA LEU A 169 -3.03 -1.87 -15.62
C LEU A 169 -2.01 -2.89 -16.11
N GLY A 170 -1.28 -3.43 -15.16
CA GLY A 170 -0.25 -4.44 -15.40
C GLY A 170 -0.79 -5.85 -15.52
N GLY A 171 0.08 -6.84 -15.30
CA GLY A 171 -0.30 -8.25 -15.26
C GLY A 171 -0.97 -8.65 -13.94
N GLY A 172 -0.65 -7.98 -12.85
CA GLY A 172 -1.11 -8.35 -11.51
C GLY A 172 -1.75 -7.24 -10.71
N THR A 173 -1.52 -5.97 -11.05
CA THR A 173 -1.92 -4.80 -10.28
C THR A 173 -2.55 -3.74 -11.17
N PHE A 174 -3.40 -2.92 -10.57
CA PHE A 174 -4.01 -1.75 -11.17
C PHE A 174 -3.78 -0.52 -10.30
N ASP A 175 -3.14 0.52 -10.85
CA ASP A 175 -2.90 1.79 -10.17
C ASP A 175 -3.42 2.97 -11.00
N VAL A 176 -3.98 3.94 -10.31
CA VAL A 176 -4.33 5.25 -10.89
C VAL A 176 -3.66 6.33 -10.07
N SER A 177 -2.91 7.22 -10.73
CA SER A 177 -2.30 8.36 -10.07
C SER A 177 -2.61 9.65 -10.81
N ILE A 178 -2.90 10.69 -10.04
CA ILE A 178 -3.04 12.06 -10.55
C ILE A 178 -1.76 12.81 -10.19
N LEU A 179 -1.10 13.36 -11.20
CA LEU A 179 0.13 14.11 -11.04
C LEU A 179 -0.01 15.52 -11.62
N GLU A 180 0.69 16.45 -11.02
CA GLU A 180 0.92 17.79 -11.54
C GLU A 180 2.41 17.94 -11.89
N ILE A 181 2.69 18.37 -13.12
CA ILE A 181 4.03 18.61 -13.61
C ILE A 181 4.15 20.11 -13.83
N SER A 182 5.13 20.75 -13.20
CA SER A 182 5.40 22.18 -13.33
C SER A 182 6.88 22.46 -13.11
N GLU A 183 7.51 23.16 -14.04
CA GLU A 183 8.91 23.62 -13.92
C GLU A 183 9.91 22.51 -13.51
N GLY A 184 9.73 21.28 -14.01
CA GLY A 184 10.58 20.14 -13.66
C GLY A 184 10.23 19.45 -12.33
N VAL A 185 9.18 19.92 -11.62
CA VAL A 185 8.63 19.28 -10.43
C VAL A 185 7.50 18.32 -10.84
N PHE A 186 7.63 17.08 -10.46
CA PHE A 186 6.62 16.02 -10.65
C PHE A 186 5.99 15.73 -9.29
N GLU A 187 4.80 16.25 -9.05
CA GLU A 187 4.08 16.10 -7.79
C GLU A 187 2.90 15.16 -7.94
N VAL A 188 2.91 14.04 -7.21
CA VAL A 188 1.74 13.16 -7.08
C VAL A 188 0.73 13.85 -6.16
N LYS A 189 -0.49 14.08 -6.66
CA LYS A 189 -1.60 14.68 -5.88
C LYS A 189 -2.40 13.61 -5.16
N SER A 190 -2.62 12.49 -5.81
CA SER A 190 -3.34 11.35 -5.24
C SER A 190 -2.98 10.06 -5.96
N THR A 191 -3.17 8.94 -5.27
CA THR A 191 -3.09 7.61 -5.85
C THR A 191 -4.22 6.73 -5.31
N SER A 192 -4.70 5.82 -6.15
CA SER A 192 -5.68 4.79 -5.80
C SER A 192 -5.43 3.57 -6.66
N GLY A 193 -5.90 2.38 -6.28
CA GLY A 193 -5.63 1.18 -7.07
C GLY A 193 -6.22 -0.09 -6.48
N ASP A 194 -5.89 -1.21 -7.11
CA ASP A 194 -6.19 -2.58 -6.70
C ASP A 194 -4.98 -3.43 -7.05
N THR A 195 -4.27 -3.94 -6.04
CA THR A 195 -3.03 -4.69 -6.23
C THR A 195 -3.27 -6.17 -6.54
N SER A 196 -4.55 -6.61 -6.64
CA SER A 196 -4.97 -7.95 -7.09
C SER A 196 -5.79 -7.94 -8.39
N LEU A 197 -5.82 -6.82 -9.10
CA LEU A 197 -6.49 -6.69 -10.39
C LEU A 197 -5.45 -6.48 -11.50
N GLY A 198 -5.35 -7.42 -12.43
CA GLY A 198 -4.43 -7.32 -13.55
C GLY A 198 -4.67 -8.38 -14.62
N GLY A 199 -3.84 -8.38 -15.65
CA GLY A 199 -3.98 -9.27 -16.80
C GLY A 199 -4.11 -10.76 -16.49
N ASP A 200 -3.53 -11.22 -15.37
CA ASP A 200 -3.64 -12.60 -14.89
C ASP A 200 -5.11 -12.96 -14.59
N ASP A 201 -5.90 -12.01 -14.07
CA ASP A 201 -7.33 -12.24 -13.76
C ASP A 201 -8.16 -12.38 -15.04
N TRP A 202 -7.79 -11.64 -16.11
CA TRP A 202 -8.38 -11.84 -17.45
C TRP A 202 -8.03 -13.23 -18.01
N ASP A 203 -6.78 -13.68 -17.82
CA ASP A 203 -6.36 -15.01 -18.24
C ASP A 203 -7.13 -16.10 -17.49
N ASP A 204 -7.34 -15.94 -16.19
CA ASP A 204 -8.11 -16.89 -15.38
C ASP A 204 -9.58 -16.98 -15.86
N ARG A 205 -10.22 -15.88 -16.26
CA ARG A 205 -11.56 -15.91 -16.88
C ARG A 205 -11.59 -16.69 -18.19
N VAL A 206 -10.54 -16.55 -19.01
CA VAL A 206 -10.42 -17.31 -20.26
C VAL A 206 -10.21 -18.81 -19.95
N ILE A 207 -9.39 -19.15 -18.97
CA ILE A 207 -9.17 -20.53 -18.52
C ILE A 207 -10.48 -21.15 -18.04
N GLU A 208 -11.23 -20.47 -17.17
CA GLU A 208 -12.54 -20.92 -16.70
C GLU A 208 -13.49 -21.19 -17.86
N TRP A 209 -13.57 -20.27 -18.83
CA TRP A 209 -14.40 -20.42 -20.02
C TRP A 209 -13.99 -21.64 -20.84
N ILE A 210 -12.69 -21.89 -21.06
CA ILE A 210 -12.19 -23.06 -21.80
C ILE A 210 -12.53 -24.36 -21.06
N VAL A 211 -12.28 -24.42 -19.75
CA VAL A 211 -12.56 -25.59 -18.91
C VAL A 211 -14.05 -25.96 -18.95
N GLU A 212 -14.94 -24.97 -18.79
CA GLU A 212 -16.39 -25.18 -18.88
C GLU A 212 -16.83 -25.70 -20.26
N LYS A 213 -16.31 -25.10 -21.32
CA LYS A 213 -16.59 -25.54 -22.71
C LYS A 213 -16.16 -26.98 -22.94
N PHE A 214 -14.92 -27.28 -22.58
CA PHE A 214 -14.36 -28.64 -22.76
C PHE A 214 -15.10 -29.67 -21.91
N LYS A 215 -15.41 -29.35 -20.65
CA LYS A 215 -16.18 -30.20 -19.75
C LYS A 215 -17.60 -30.47 -20.31
N SER A 216 -18.23 -29.46 -20.87
CA SER A 216 -19.57 -29.58 -21.46
C SER A 216 -19.59 -30.48 -22.72
N SER A 217 -18.52 -30.49 -23.51
CA SER A 217 -18.41 -31.26 -24.76
C SER A 217 -17.84 -32.68 -24.57
N SER A 218 -16.87 -32.85 -23.65
CA SER A 218 -16.13 -34.11 -23.46
C SER A 218 -16.45 -34.81 -22.14
N GLY A 219 -17.08 -34.12 -21.17
CA GLY A 219 -17.28 -34.63 -19.81
C GLY A 219 -16.04 -34.60 -18.93
N ILE A 220 -14.90 -34.06 -19.42
CA ILE A 220 -13.60 -34.08 -18.75
C ILE A 220 -13.31 -32.71 -18.14
N ASP A 221 -12.86 -32.68 -16.89
CA ASP A 221 -12.42 -31.49 -16.19
C ASP A 221 -10.90 -31.30 -16.33
N LEU A 222 -10.47 -30.31 -17.11
CA LEU A 222 -9.05 -30.03 -17.34
C LEU A 222 -8.37 -29.37 -16.14
N SER A 223 -9.11 -28.86 -15.17
CA SER A 223 -8.54 -28.23 -13.97
C SER A 223 -7.81 -29.21 -13.03
N GLU A 224 -8.08 -30.51 -13.17
CA GLU A 224 -7.45 -31.58 -12.38
C GLU A 224 -6.08 -32.03 -12.95
N ASP A 225 -5.73 -31.62 -14.17
CA ASP A 225 -4.48 -31.96 -14.84
C ASP A 225 -3.52 -30.75 -14.84
N ASN A 226 -2.48 -30.79 -14.00
CA ASN A 226 -1.49 -29.72 -13.85
C ASN A 226 -0.78 -29.34 -15.17
N MET A 227 -0.55 -30.32 -16.06
CA MET A 227 0.05 -30.05 -17.37
C MET A 227 -0.94 -29.39 -18.32
N ALA A 228 -2.21 -29.79 -18.27
CA ALA A 228 -3.27 -29.13 -19.03
C ALA A 228 -3.47 -27.70 -18.55
N VAL A 229 -3.56 -27.47 -17.24
CA VAL A 229 -3.69 -26.13 -16.64
C VAL A 229 -2.56 -25.20 -17.09
N GLN A 230 -1.31 -25.67 -17.10
CA GLN A 230 -0.19 -24.85 -17.56
C GLN A 230 -0.30 -24.48 -19.05
N ARG A 231 -0.76 -25.39 -19.90
CA ARG A 231 -1.01 -25.13 -21.31
C ARG A 231 -2.19 -24.19 -21.52
N LEU A 232 -3.22 -24.31 -20.68
CA LEU A 232 -4.37 -23.39 -20.69
C LEU A 232 -3.95 -21.97 -20.33
N LYS A 233 -3.06 -21.77 -19.34
CA LYS A 233 -2.53 -20.45 -18.99
C LYS A 233 -1.81 -19.78 -20.16
N GLU A 234 -0.96 -20.51 -20.86
CA GLU A 234 -0.25 -19.97 -22.03
C GLU A 234 -1.19 -19.66 -23.19
N ALA A 235 -2.19 -20.50 -23.40
CA ALA A 235 -3.20 -20.28 -24.46
C ALA A 235 -4.13 -19.11 -24.13
N ALA A 236 -4.51 -18.92 -22.86
CA ALA A 236 -5.32 -17.81 -22.40
C ALA A 236 -4.60 -16.47 -22.55
N GLU A 237 -3.35 -16.37 -22.07
CA GLU A 237 -2.49 -15.19 -22.26
C GLU A 237 -2.36 -14.83 -23.75
N LYS A 238 -2.08 -15.83 -24.59
CA LYS A 238 -1.98 -15.65 -26.03
C LYS A 238 -3.28 -15.14 -26.64
N ALA A 239 -4.41 -15.77 -26.29
CA ALA A 239 -5.73 -15.38 -26.79
C ALA A 239 -6.10 -13.95 -26.40
N LYS A 240 -5.85 -13.54 -25.12
CA LYS A 240 -6.00 -12.17 -24.64
C LYS A 240 -5.22 -11.17 -25.48
N ILE A 241 -3.94 -11.47 -25.75
CA ILE A 241 -3.06 -10.61 -26.56
C ILE A 241 -3.58 -10.50 -27.99
N GLU A 242 -3.93 -11.62 -28.63
CA GLU A 242 -4.46 -11.64 -30.01
C GLU A 242 -5.78 -10.88 -30.12
N LEU A 243 -6.71 -11.07 -29.17
CA LEU A 243 -8.00 -10.39 -29.13
C LEU A 243 -7.89 -8.87 -28.88
N SER A 244 -6.76 -8.37 -28.42
CA SER A 244 -6.51 -6.93 -28.35
C SER A 244 -6.39 -6.28 -29.73
N SER A 245 -5.97 -7.05 -30.74
CA SER A 245 -5.82 -6.57 -32.13
C SER A 245 -6.79 -7.18 -33.13
N THR A 246 -7.24 -8.43 -32.92
CA THR A 246 -8.14 -9.15 -33.82
C THR A 246 -9.53 -9.33 -33.22
N PRO A 247 -10.61 -9.46 -34.02
CA PRO A 247 -11.97 -9.69 -33.51
C PRO A 247 -12.20 -11.13 -33.03
N GLU A 248 -11.36 -12.08 -33.44
CA GLU A 248 -11.46 -13.48 -33.07
C GLU A 248 -10.10 -14.17 -33.10
N THR A 249 -9.96 -15.26 -32.33
CA THR A 249 -8.79 -16.14 -32.34
C THR A 249 -9.23 -17.60 -32.21
N GLU A 250 -8.31 -18.52 -32.51
CA GLU A 250 -8.49 -19.97 -32.31
C GLU A 250 -7.58 -20.45 -31.20
N ILE A 251 -8.16 -21.06 -30.18
CA ILE A 251 -7.44 -21.76 -29.11
C ILE A 251 -7.33 -23.21 -29.52
N ASN A 252 -6.13 -23.62 -29.94
CA ASN A 252 -5.86 -24.97 -30.45
C ASN A 252 -4.78 -25.66 -29.60
N LEU A 253 -5.19 -26.62 -28.80
CA LEU A 253 -4.35 -27.39 -27.89
C LEU A 253 -4.47 -28.89 -28.18
N PRO A 254 -3.70 -29.40 -29.18
CA PRO A 254 -3.69 -30.82 -29.49
C PRO A 254 -3.10 -31.60 -28.31
N PHE A 255 -3.64 -32.81 -28.07
CA PHE A 255 -3.20 -33.67 -26.97
C PHE A 255 -3.24 -32.97 -25.61
N ILE A 256 -4.33 -32.28 -25.32
CA ILE A 256 -4.45 -31.51 -24.07
C ILE A 256 -4.46 -32.45 -22.85
N THR A 257 -5.13 -33.57 -22.96
CA THR A 257 -5.16 -34.66 -21.96
C THR A 257 -5.41 -36.00 -22.64
N ALA A 258 -5.45 -37.09 -21.87
CA ALA A 258 -5.79 -38.43 -22.37
C ALA A 258 -6.74 -39.13 -21.40
N VAL A 259 -7.74 -39.86 -21.94
CA VAL A 259 -8.68 -40.68 -21.17
C VAL A 259 -8.60 -42.11 -21.66
N ASP A 260 -8.37 -43.04 -20.77
CA ASP A 260 -8.16 -44.48 -21.09
C ASP A 260 -7.15 -44.69 -22.21
N GLY A 261 -6.09 -43.88 -22.23
CA GLY A 261 -5.02 -43.91 -23.24
C GLY A 261 -5.40 -43.27 -24.60
N ASN A 262 -6.62 -42.75 -24.75
CA ASN A 262 -7.05 -42.02 -25.95
C ASN A 262 -6.79 -40.51 -25.81
N PRO A 263 -6.00 -39.90 -26.72
CA PRO A 263 -5.70 -38.50 -26.68
C PRO A 263 -6.97 -37.66 -26.94
N GLN A 264 -7.07 -36.57 -26.18
CA GLN A 264 -8.12 -35.57 -26.35
C GLN A 264 -7.52 -34.27 -26.90
N HIS A 265 -8.24 -33.60 -27.76
CA HIS A 265 -7.83 -32.37 -28.42
C HIS A 265 -8.82 -31.26 -28.07
N LEU A 266 -8.32 -30.04 -27.83
CA LEU A 266 -9.14 -28.85 -27.64
C LEU A 266 -8.92 -27.94 -28.82
N VAL A 267 -10.02 -27.62 -29.51
CA VAL A 267 -10.05 -26.60 -30.57
C VAL A 267 -11.31 -25.77 -30.37
N GLU A 268 -11.13 -24.51 -29.97
CA GLU A 268 -12.25 -23.59 -29.73
C GLU A 268 -11.99 -22.27 -30.44
N LYS A 269 -13.02 -21.76 -31.09
CA LYS A 269 -13.04 -20.41 -31.63
C LYS A 269 -13.48 -19.45 -30.52
N PHE A 270 -12.70 -18.41 -30.26
CA PHE A 270 -12.95 -17.45 -29.20
C PHE A 270 -12.99 -16.05 -29.78
N THR A 271 -14.09 -15.34 -29.53
CA THR A 271 -14.32 -13.99 -30.08
C THR A 271 -14.08 -12.92 -29.04
N ARG A 272 -13.70 -11.70 -29.49
CA ARG A 272 -13.59 -10.52 -28.60
C ARG A 272 -14.90 -10.25 -27.87
N SER A 273 -16.05 -10.43 -28.50
CA SER A 273 -17.35 -10.23 -27.85
C SER A 273 -17.59 -11.20 -26.69
N GLU A 274 -17.13 -12.45 -26.81
CA GLU A 274 -17.20 -13.41 -25.71
C GLU A 274 -16.21 -13.06 -24.60
N PHE A 275 -14.98 -12.66 -24.97
CA PHE A 275 -13.97 -12.17 -24.05
C PHE A 275 -14.48 -10.97 -23.25
N ASP A 276 -14.98 -9.93 -23.91
CA ASP A 276 -15.54 -8.74 -23.27
C ASP A 276 -16.71 -9.10 -22.33
N LYS A 277 -17.52 -10.09 -22.69
CA LYS A 277 -18.64 -10.54 -21.85
C LYS A 277 -18.18 -11.19 -20.56
N ILE A 278 -17.18 -12.10 -20.60
CA ILE A 278 -16.72 -12.85 -19.43
C ILE A 278 -15.79 -12.02 -18.53
N THR A 279 -15.28 -10.89 -19.03
CA THR A 279 -14.35 -10.00 -18.30
C THR A 279 -14.93 -8.64 -17.98
N LYS A 280 -16.23 -8.43 -18.22
CA LYS A 280 -16.90 -7.14 -18.03
C LYS A 280 -16.76 -6.60 -16.61
N ASP A 281 -16.93 -7.46 -15.63
CA ASP A 281 -16.80 -7.11 -14.21
C ASP A 281 -15.38 -6.66 -13.84
N LEU A 282 -14.34 -7.24 -14.45
CA LEU A 282 -12.95 -6.84 -14.23
C LEU A 282 -12.69 -5.43 -14.79
N VAL A 283 -13.24 -5.13 -15.97
CA VAL A 283 -13.16 -3.78 -16.56
C VAL A 283 -13.87 -2.76 -15.66
N GLU A 284 -15.07 -3.05 -15.18
CA GLU A 284 -15.83 -2.14 -14.31
C GLU A 284 -15.14 -1.90 -12.95
N LYS A 285 -14.41 -2.88 -12.40
CA LYS A 285 -13.62 -2.68 -11.17
C LYS A 285 -12.59 -1.56 -11.28
N THR A 286 -12.12 -1.22 -12.48
CA THR A 286 -11.16 -0.11 -12.66
C THR A 286 -11.80 1.27 -12.56
N ARG A 287 -13.13 1.38 -12.59
CA ARG A 287 -13.89 2.64 -12.58
C ARG A 287 -13.74 3.39 -11.26
N ASP A 288 -14.02 2.71 -10.16
CA ASP A 288 -14.07 3.34 -8.83
C ASP A 288 -12.72 3.92 -8.40
N PRO A 289 -11.55 3.23 -8.58
CA PRO A 289 -10.25 3.82 -8.30
C PRO A 289 -9.97 5.11 -9.09
N VAL A 290 -10.40 5.18 -10.36
CA VAL A 290 -10.25 6.42 -11.17
C VAL A 290 -11.03 7.58 -10.56
N LEU A 291 -12.30 7.36 -10.22
CA LEU A 291 -13.15 8.38 -9.62
C LEU A 291 -12.62 8.82 -8.25
N LYS A 292 -12.13 7.86 -7.47
CA LYS A 292 -11.54 8.13 -6.16
C LYS A 292 -10.26 8.95 -6.27
N ALA A 293 -9.34 8.60 -7.16
CA ALA A 293 -8.12 9.37 -7.35
C ALA A 293 -8.42 10.82 -7.75
N LEU A 294 -9.40 11.06 -8.62
CA LEU A 294 -9.85 12.41 -8.99
C LEU A 294 -10.44 13.16 -7.80
N SER A 295 -11.29 12.49 -7.00
CA SER A 295 -11.88 13.08 -5.79
C SER A 295 -10.82 13.46 -4.75
N ASP A 296 -9.87 12.57 -4.50
CA ASP A 296 -8.78 12.77 -3.53
C ASP A 296 -7.82 13.89 -3.97
N ALA A 297 -7.63 14.07 -5.28
CA ALA A 297 -6.87 15.19 -5.86
C ALA A 297 -7.67 16.52 -5.91
N GLU A 298 -8.94 16.50 -5.50
CA GLU A 298 -9.86 17.65 -5.63
C GLU A 298 -9.98 18.17 -7.07
N LEU A 299 -9.89 17.29 -8.06
CA LEU A 299 -9.95 17.62 -9.48
C LEU A 299 -11.19 17.03 -10.15
N SER A 300 -11.78 17.82 -11.07
CA SER A 300 -12.70 17.28 -12.07
C SER A 300 -11.91 16.72 -13.27
N ILE A 301 -12.50 15.77 -13.99
CA ILE A 301 -11.84 15.15 -15.15
C ILE A 301 -11.48 16.16 -16.25
N ASP A 302 -12.23 17.24 -16.38
CA ASP A 302 -11.96 18.30 -17.37
C ASP A 302 -10.64 19.05 -17.10
N GLN A 303 -10.18 19.04 -15.84
CA GLN A 303 -8.93 19.68 -15.42
C GLN A 303 -7.69 18.80 -15.65
N VAL A 304 -7.87 17.53 -16.00
CA VAL A 304 -6.78 16.63 -16.39
C VAL A 304 -6.43 16.89 -17.86
N ASP A 305 -5.19 17.20 -18.16
CA ASP A 305 -4.75 17.54 -19.54
C ASP A 305 -4.54 16.28 -20.38
N HIS A 306 -3.88 15.28 -19.81
CA HIS A 306 -3.51 14.06 -20.54
C HIS A 306 -3.78 12.79 -19.73
N ILE A 307 -4.10 11.73 -20.46
CA ILE A 307 -4.27 10.37 -19.92
C ILE A 307 -3.13 9.52 -20.46
N VAL A 308 -2.33 8.96 -19.57
CA VAL A 308 -1.20 8.07 -19.90
C VAL A 308 -1.57 6.65 -19.52
N LEU A 309 -1.58 5.76 -20.51
CA LEU A 309 -1.82 4.33 -20.29
C LEU A 309 -0.50 3.59 -20.11
N VAL A 310 -0.43 2.81 -19.05
CA VAL A 310 0.74 2.02 -18.63
C VAL A 310 0.31 0.58 -18.39
N GLY A 311 1.23 -0.37 -18.58
CA GLY A 311 0.98 -1.80 -18.44
C GLY A 311 0.32 -2.44 -19.68
N GLY A 312 0.71 -3.67 -19.97
CA GLY A 312 0.29 -4.40 -21.18
C GLY A 312 -1.22 -4.62 -21.27
N SER A 313 -1.92 -4.72 -20.14
CA SER A 313 -3.38 -4.96 -20.09
C SER A 313 -4.21 -3.73 -20.51
N THR A 314 -3.62 -2.54 -20.55
CA THR A 314 -4.26 -1.34 -21.12
C THR A 314 -4.47 -1.42 -22.64
N ARG A 315 -3.85 -2.40 -23.29
CA ARG A 315 -4.08 -2.68 -24.72
C ARG A 315 -5.45 -3.33 -25.01
N ILE A 316 -6.14 -3.81 -23.98
CA ILE A 316 -7.48 -4.42 -24.09
C ILE A 316 -8.47 -3.34 -24.53
N PRO A 317 -9.19 -3.52 -25.68
CA PRO A 317 -10.08 -2.48 -26.23
C PRO A 317 -11.20 -2.05 -25.27
N ALA A 318 -11.74 -2.97 -24.47
CA ALA A 318 -12.77 -2.65 -23.47
C ALA A 318 -12.24 -1.71 -22.39
N VAL A 319 -10.97 -1.87 -21.94
CA VAL A 319 -10.32 -0.98 -20.99
C VAL A 319 -10.14 0.42 -21.59
N GLN A 320 -9.63 0.52 -22.82
CA GLN A 320 -9.48 1.81 -23.52
C GLN A 320 -10.82 2.52 -23.70
N SER A 321 -11.87 1.75 -24.00
CA SER A 321 -13.22 2.28 -24.14
C SER A 321 -13.77 2.84 -22.84
N LEU A 322 -13.53 2.15 -21.70
CA LEU A 322 -13.90 2.63 -20.37
C LEU A 322 -13.15 3.92 -20.02
N VAL A 323 -11.83 3.96 -20.24
CA VAL A 323 -11.03 5.16 -19.97
C VAL A 323 -11.57 6.34 -20.79
N LYS A 324 -11.85 6.16 -22.07
CA LYS A 324 -12.45 7.19 -22.93
C LYS A 324 -13.85 7.60 -22.48
N GLU A 325 -14.68 6.65 -22.04
CA GLU A 325 -16.01 6.93 -21.47
C GLU A 325 -15.90 7.81 -20.22
N LEU A 326 -15.00 7.46 -19.30
CA LEU A 326 -14.81 8.17 -18.04
C LEU A 326 -14.22 9.56 -18.22
N THR A 327 -13.27 9.71 -19.15
CA THR A 327 -12.47 10.92 -19.29
C THR A 327 -12.90 11.84 -20.42
N GLY A 328 -13.68 11.33 -21.38
CA GLY A 328 -14.03 12.05 -22.61
C GLY A 328 -12.83 12.32 -23.53
N LYS A 329 -11.63 11.82 -23.17
CA LYS A 329 -10.36 12.08 -23.86
C LYS A 329 -9.78 10.79 -24.43
N ASP A 330 -9.08 10.91 -25.54
CA ASP A 330 -8.28 9.80 -26.07
C ASP A 330 -6.97 9.70 -25.27
N PRO A 331 -6.54 8.49 -24.87
CA PRO A 331 -5.28 8.32 -24.20
C PRO A 331 -4.10 8.76 -25.08
N HIS A 332 -3.04 9.27 -24.45
CA HIS A 332 -1.81 9.63 -25.12
C HIS A 332 -1.14 8.42 -25.77
N GLN A 333 -0.68 8.56 -27.02
CA GLN A 333 -0.11 7.47 -27.82
C GLN A 333 1.41 7.59 -28.05
N GLY A 334 2.11 8.39 -27.28
CA GLY A 334 3.56 8.65 -27.48
C GLY A 334 4.50 7.66 -26.78
N VAL A 335 4.01 6.88 -25.82
CA VAL A 335 4.84 6.00 -25.00
C VAL A 335 4.50 4.53 -25.18
N ASN A 336 5.51 3.65 -25.07
CA ASN A 336 5.26 2.20 -25.03
C ASN A 336 4.86 1.80 -23.61
N PRO A 337 3.62 1.32 -23.39
CA PRO A 337 3.12 1.00 -22.06
C PRO A 337 3.87 -0.15 -21.36
N ASP A 338 4.64 -0.96 -22.10
CA ASP A 338 5.44 -2.05 -21.54
C ASP A 338 6.85 -1.62 -21.11
N GLU A 339 7.30 -0.41 -21.50
CA GLU A 339 8.69 0.03 -21.32
C GLU A 339 8.82 1.38 -20.58
N VAL A 340 7.74 2.16 -20.54
CA VAL A 340 7.75 3.53 -20.02
C VAL A 340 8.16 3.60 -18.55
N VAL A 341 7.78 2.59 -17.76
CA VAL A 341 8.11 2.49 -16.33
C VAL A 341 9.61 2.32 -16.12
N ALA A 342 10.24 1.37 -16.83
CA ALA A 342 11.69 1.17 -16.77
C ALA A 342 12.47 2.38 -17.27
N SER A 343 11.98 3.05 -18.33
CA SER A 343 12.55 4.29 -18.84
C SER A 343 12.54 5.39 -17.79
N GLY A 344 11.41 5.59 -17.09
CA GLY A 344 11.30 6.56 -16.00
C GLY A 344 12.20 6.21 -14.81
N ALA A 345 12.29 4.92 -14.46
CA ALA A 345 13.22 4.48 -13.42
C ALA A 345 14.69 4.75 -13.79
N ALA A 346 15.06 4.61 -15.06
CA ALA A 346 16.41 4.95 -15.55
C ALA A 346 16.67 6.46 -15.49
N ILE A 347 15.68 7.29 -15.82
CA ILE A 347 15.76 8.74 -15.65
C ILE A 347 15.98 9.09 -14.18
N GLN A 348 15.20 8.48 -13.27
CA GLN A 348 15.37 8.69 -11.83
C GLN A 348 16.76 8.25 -11.34
N ALA A 349 17.31 7.17 -11.87
CA ALA A 349 18.69 6.76 -11.59
C ALA A 349 19.68 7.85 -12.04
N GLY A 350 19.48 8.42 -13.23
CA GLY A 350 20.28 9.55 -13.72
C GLY A 350 20.17 10.82 -12.87
N VAL A 351 18.97 11.13 -12.36
CA VAL A 351 18.77 12.24 -11.40
C VAL A 351 19.60 12.02 -10.14
N LEU A 352 19.54 10.83 -9.55
CA LEU A 352 20.28 10.48 -8.33
C LEU A 352 21.80 10.45 -8.53
N LYS A 353 22.25 10.15 -9.74
CA LYS A 353 23.69 10.19 -10.11
C LYS A 353 24.14 11.59 -10.54
N GLY A 354 23.23 12.55 -10.72
CA GLY A 354 23.52 13.92 -11.16
C GLY A 354 23.70 14.09 -12.66
N ASP A 355 23.35 13.07 -13.46
CA ASP A 355 23.38 13.10 -14.92
C ASP A 355 22.19 13.89 -15.50
N VAL A 356 21.05 13.89 -14.79
CA VAL A 356 19.86 14.71 -15.08
C VAL A 356 19.73 15.76 -13.97
N LYS A 357 19.51 17.01 -14.37
CA LYS A 357 19.36 18.14 -13.45
C LYS A 357 17.97 18.73 -13.56
N ASP A 358 17.60 19.51 -12.55
CA ASP A 358 16.36 20.28 -12.51
C ASP A 358 15.07 19.42 -12.59
N VAL A 359 15.14 18.19 -12.06
CA VAL A 359 13.99 17.30 -11.90
C VAL A 359 13.83 16.96 -10.42
N LEU A 360 12.65 17.25 -9.87
CA LEU A 360 12.25 16.90 -8.50
C LEU A 360 10.99 16.04 -8.53
N LEU A 361 11.06 14.91 -7.86
CA LEU A 361 9.95 13.97 -7.72
C LEU A 361 9.43 13.96 -6.31
N LEU A 362 8.15 14.26 -6.15
CA LEU A 362 7.40 14.23 -4.90
C LEU A 362 6.29 13.18 -5.00
N ASP A 363 6.39 12.13 -4.20
CA ASP A 363 5.43 11.04 -4.13
C ASP A 363 4.53 11.17 -2.88
N VAL A 364 3.54 10.30 -2.71
CA VAL A 364 2.59 10.35 -1.59
C VAL A 364 2.45 8.99 -0.90
N THR A 365 2.06 9.01 0.38
CA THR A 365 1.67 7.80 1.12
C THR A 365 0.29 7.31 0.69
N PRO A 366 0.09 6.00 0.42
CA PRO A 366 -1.18 5.49 -0.10
C PRO A 366 -2.28 5.39 0.97
N LEU A 367 -1.93 5.23 2.24
CA LEU A 367 -2.85 5.02 3.36
C LEU A 367 -2.46 5.86 4.57
N THR A 368 -3.46 6.18 5.40
CA THR A 368 -3.27 6.87 6.68
C THR A 368 -2.51 5.99 7.67
N LEU A 369 -1.54 6.60 8.36
CA LEU A 369 -0.76 5.99 9.44
C LEU A 369 -1.14 6.61 10.78
N GLY A 370 -1.20 5.82 11.83
CA GLY A 370 -1.54 6.30 13.16
C GLY A 370 -1.12 5.36 14.28
N VAL A 371 -1.50 5.75 15.49
CA VAL A 371 -1.27 4.96 16.71
C VAL A 371 -2.55 4.68 17.45
N GLU A 372 -2.61 3.55 18.13
CA GLU A 372 -3.67 3.25 19.07
C GLU A 372 -3.56 4.14 20.31
N THR A 373 -4.67 4.77 20.67
CA THR A 373 -4.80 5.54 21.89
C THR A 373 -5.87 4.97 22.80
N LYS A 374 -6.00 5.50 24.04
CA LYS A 374 -6.92 5.00 25.04
C LYS A 374 -8.35 4.85 24.51
N GLY A 375 -8.92 3.67 24.68
CA GLY A 375 -10.27 3.33 24.22
C GLY A 375 -10.34 2.70 22.83
N GLY A 376 -9.19 2.24 22.27
CA GLY A 376 -9.15 1.60 20.97
C GLY A 376 -9.40 2.55 19.80
N ILE A 377 -9.02 3.83 19.96
CA ILE A 377 -9.09 4.86 18.92
C ILE A 377 -7.78 4.85 18.12
N MET A 378 -7.87 4.97 16.81
CA MET A 378 -6.72 5.27 15.95
C MET A 378 -6.53 6.79 15.86
N THR A 379 -5.49 7.29 16.51
CA THR A 379 -5.07 8.69 16.34
C THR A 379 -4.20 8.78 15.10
N LYS A 380 -4.67 9.55 14.11
CA LYS A 380 -3.98 9.74 12.82
C LYS A 380 -2.73 10.59 13.01
N MET A 381 -1.60 10.10 12.53
CA MET A 381 -0.32 10.81 12.54
C MET A 381 0.03 11.39 11.16
N ILE A 382 -0.13 10.60 10.11
CA ILE A 382 0.11 11.00 8.72
C ILE A 382 -1.09 10.54 7.90
N GLU A 383 -1.80 11.46 7.29
CA GLU A 383 -2.97 11.14 6.46
C GLU A 383 -2.55 10.59 5.09
N ARG A 384 -3.40 9.77 4.46
CA ARG A 384 -3.20 9.31 3.08
C ARG A 384 -2.99 10.48 2.13
N ASN A 385 -2.29 10.26 1.04
CA ASN A 385 -1.92 11.27 0.05
C ASN A 385 -1.05 12.42 0.61
N THR A 386 -0.41 12.22 1.79
CA THR A 386 0.61 13.15 2.28
C THR A 386 1.89 12.97 1.47
N THR A 387 2.45 14.07 0.97
CA THR A 387 3.72 14.08 0.22
C THR A 387 4.87 13.52 1.04
N ILE A 388 5.68 12.66 0.45
CA ILE A 388 6.87 12.03 1.05
C ILE A 388 8.16 12.49 0.35
N PRO A 389 9.31 12.58 1.06
CA PRO A 389 9.49 12.19 2.46
C PRO A 389 8.81 13.14 3.44
N THR A 390 8.34 12.62 4.58
CA THR A 390 7.69 13.41 5.61
C THR A 390 7.98 12.90 7.01
N LYS A 391 7.91 13.81 7.98
CA LYS A 391 8.10 13.49 9.39
C LYS A 391 7.04 14.20 10.22
N ARG A 392 6.38 13.47 11.13
CA ARG A 392 5.38 14.00 12.06
C ARG A 392 5.64 13.46 13.45
N SER A 393 5.56 14.36 14.44
CA SER A 393 5.69 14.03 15.85
C SER A 393 4.52 14.58 16.63
N GLU A 394 3.97 13.76 17.54
CA GLU A 394 2.95 14.17 18.50
C GLU A 394 3.32 13.68 19.91
N THR A 395 2.91 14.44 20.94
CA THR A 395 3.18 14.11 22.33
C THR A 395 1.96 13.47 22.96
N PHE A 396 2.14 12.25 23.43
CA PHE A 396 1.15 11.46 24.17
C PHE A 396 1.55 11.39 25.64
N THR A 397 0.72 10.78 26.46
CA THR A 397 0.98 10.60 27.88
C THR A 397 0.52 9.23 28.37
N THR A 398 0.82 8.90 29.63
CA THR A 398 0.43 7.65 30.26
C THR A 398 -1.08 7.60 30.53
N ALA A 399 -1.68 6.42 30.36
CA ALA A 399 -3.11 6.16 30.62
C ALA A 399 -3.42 5.85 32.10
N GLU A 400 -2.40 5.52 32.91
CA GLU A 400 -2.52 5.11 34.30
C GLU A 400 -1.45 5.74 35.19
N ASN A 401 -1.76 5.80 36.52
CA ASN A 401 -0.78 6.25 37.50
C ASN A 401 0.38 5.27 37.64
N ASN A 402 1.59 5.80 37.72
CA ASN A 402 2.83 5.03 37.90
C ASN A 402 3.07 3.96 36.81
N GLN A 403 2.58 4.19 35.60
CA GLN A 403 2.74 3.30 34.47
C GLN A 403 4.23 3.22 34.05
N PRO A 404 4.88 2.04 34.17
CA PRO A 404 6.34 1.93 33.98
C PRO A 404 6.74 1.80 32.52
N GLN A 405 5.77 1.58 31.62
CA GLN A 405 5.98 1.36 30.19
C GLN A 405 4.78 1.78 29.37
N VAL A 406 5.00 2.14 28.11
CA VAL A 406 3.94 2.43 27.14
C VAL A 406 4.12 1.53 25.92
N GLU A 407 3.10 0.78 25.55
CA GLU A 407 3.07 0.04 24.28
C GLU A 407 2.61 0.98 23.16
N ILE A 408 3.41 1.09 22.11
CA ILE A 408 3.08 1.82 20.89
C ILE A 408 2.61 0.81 19.84
N HIS A 409 1.33 0.88 19.52
CA HIS A 409 0.70 0.06 18.48
C HIS A 409 0.54 0.89 17.21
N VAL A 410 1.33 0.56 16.19
CA VAL A 410 1.35 1.26 14.90
C VAL A 410 0.28 0.68 13.99
N LEU A 411 -0.54 1.55 13.42
CA LEU A 411 -1.71 1.20 12.62
C LEU A 411 -1.66 1.85 11.25
N GLN A 412 -2.25 1.18 10.27
CA GLN A 412 -2.46 1.69 8.92
C GLN A 412 -3.91 1.44 8.48
N GLY A 413 -4.57 2.46 7.91
CA GLY A 413 -5.93 2.37 7.40
C GLY A 413 -6.74 3.63 7.65
N GLU A 414 -8.02 3.61 7.29
CA GLU A 414 -8.89 4.79 7.30
C GLU A 414 -9.96 4.76 8.40
N ARG A 415 -10.04 3.67 9.20
CA ARG A 415 -11.03 3.54 10.28
C ARG A 415 -10.61 4.37 11.51
N GLU A 416 -11.58 4.97 12.17
CA GLU A 416 -11.31 5.75 13.39
C GLU A 416 -11.04 4.88 14.63
N MET A 417 -11.52 3.63 14.61
CA MET A 417 -11.26 2.64 15.65
C MET A 417 -10.14 1.68 15.21
N VAL A 418 -9.39 1.14 16.17
CA VAL A 418 -8.33 0.15 15.92
C VAL A 418 -8.85 -1.05 15.13
N GLU A 419 -10.09 -1.48 15.45
CA GLU A 419 -10.77 -2.52 14.69
C GLU A 419 -11.01 -2.06 13.24
N GLY A 420 -10.57 -2.88 12.28
CA GLY A 420 -10.68 -2.57 10.86
C GLY A 420 -9.49 -1.80 10.28
N ASN A 421 -8.50 -1.42 11.12
CA ASN A 421 -7.19 -0.95 10.67
C ASN A 421 -6.15 -2.06 10.80
N LYS A 422 -5.12 -2.01 9.99
CA LYS A 422 -4.02 -2.97 10.05
C LYS A 422 -3.01 -2.62 11.11
N SER A 423 -2.62 -3.62 11.90
CA SER A 423 -1.45 -3.54 12.75
C SER A 423 -0.17 -3.68 11.91
N LEU A 424 0.66 -2.64 11.89
CA LEU A 424 2.00 -2.69 11.31
C LEU A 424 3.05 -3.21 12.29
N GLY A 425 2.75 -3.18 13.59
CA GLY A 425 3.61 -3.69 14.64
C GLY A 425 3.35 -3.03 15.98
N LYS A 426 3.95 -3.62 17.02
CA LYS A 426 3.91 -3.11 18.39
C LYS A 426 5.32 -3.09 18.96
N PHE A 427 5.64 -2.03 19.71
CA PHE A 427 6.87 -1.96 20.49
C PHE A 427 6.63 -1.24 21.81
N THR A 428 7.49 -1.45 22.78
CA THR A 428 7.28 -0.96 24.14
C THR A 428 8.41 -0.01 24.53
N LEU A 429 8.06 1.20 24.93
CA LEU A 429 8.96 2.12 25.63
C LEU A 429 8.90 1.80 27.13
N THR A 430 10.02 1.37 27.71
CA THR A 430 10.14 0.94 29.10
C THR A 430 10.86 1.98 29.95
N ASP A 431 10.87 1.72 31.28
CA ASP A 431 11.58 2.52 32.27
C ASP A 431 11.11 3.99 32.37
N ILE A 432 9.82 4.20 32.21
CA ILE A 432 9.19 5.48 32.47
C ILE A 432 9.15 5.67 33.98
N PRO A 433 9.67 6.80 34.54
CA PRO A 433 9.62 7.06 35.94
C PRO A 433 8.21 7.07 36.52
N PRO A 434 7.98 6.56 37.73
CA PRO A 434 6.69 6.64 38.39
C PRO A 434 6.21 8.10 38.48
N ALA A 435 5.04 8.36 37.90
CA ALA A 435 4.38 9.66 37.92
C ALA A 435 2.87 9.49 37.83
N PRO A 436 2.09 10.49 38.25
CA PRO A 436 0.66 10.50 38.00
C PRO A 436 0.33 10.40 36.52
N GLN A 437 -0.81 9.80 36.21
CA GLN A 437 -1.38 9.79 34.87
C GLN A 437 -1.37 11.20 34.26
N GLY A 438 -1.01 11.29 32.97
CA GLY A 438 -1.01 12.56 32.24
C GLY A 438 0.25 13.42 32.41
N ILE A 439 1.20 13.04 33.30
CA ILE A 439 2.44 13.81 33.54
C ILE A 439 3.57 13.41 32.59
N PRO A 440 3.88 12.10 32.38
CA PRO A 440 4.90 11.72 31.43
C PRO A 440 4.58 12.19 30.01
N GLN A 441 5.57 12.72 29.30
CA GLN A 441 5.46 13.19 27.93
C GLN A 441 6.19 12.24 27.01
N ILE A 442 5.43 11.49 26.22
CA ILE A 442 5.95 10.51 25.27
C ILE A 442 5.78 11.06 23.85
N GLU A 443 6.87 11.50 23.26
CA GLU A 443 6.87 11.94 21.85
C GLU A 443 6.92 10.73 20.95
N VAL A 444 5.89 10.54 20.12
CA VAL A 444 5.85 9.52 19.07
C VAL A 444 6.09 10.19 17.74
N THR A 445 7.08 9.69 17.01
CA THR A 445 7.50 10.23 15.73
C THR A 445 7.32 9.20 14.63
N PHE A 446 6.63 9.58 13.56
CA PHE A 446 6.58 8.86 12.29
C PHE A 446 7.51 9.55 11.31
N ASP A 447 8.40 8.80 10.69
CA ASP A 447 9.37 9.24 9.69
C ASP A 447 9.27 8.35 8.45
N ILE A 448 8.78 8.93 7.34
CA ILE A 448 8.63 8.22 6.06
C ILE A 448 9.72 8.74 5.13
N ASP A 449 10.57 7.84 4.66
CA ASP A 449 11.63 8.18 3.71
C ASP A 449 11.11 8.36 2.27
N ALA A 450 11.99 8.75 1.35
CA ALA A 450 11.65 8.91 -0.05
C ALA A 450 11.27 7.60 -0.77
N ASN A 451 11.50 6.44 -0.15
CA ASN A 451 11.09 5.13 -0.66
C ASN A 451 9.69 4.72 -0.16
N GLY A 452 9.08 5.53 0.73
CA GLY A 452 7.85 5.21 1.42
C GLY A 452 8.02 4.24 2.59
N ILE A 453 9.25 4.03 3.08
CA ILE A 453 9.52 3.14 4.22
C ILE A 453 9.30 3.92 5.51
N VAL A 454 8.48 3.36 6.40
CA VAL A 454 8.07 3.97 7.67
C VAL A 454 8.96 3.53 8.82
N LYS A 455 9.47 4.50 9.57
CA LYS A 455 10.06 4.32 10.89
C LYS A 455 9.19 5.00 11.93
N VAL A 456 8.98 4.32 13.05
CA VAL A 456 8.26 4.89 14.18
C VAL A 456 9.15 4.83 15.42
N SER A 457 9.34 5.96 16.09
CA SER A 457 10.04 6.03 17.36
C SER A 457 9.14 6.61 18.46
N ALA A 458 9.41 6.20 19.68
CA ALA A 458 8.78 6.76 20.87
C ALA A 458 9.88 7.17 21.87
N LYS A 459 9.79 8.38 22.40
CA LYS A 459 10.77 8.99 23.30
C LYS A 459 10.10 9.58 24.52
N ASP A 460 10.55 9.18 25.70
CA ASP A 460 10.20 9.88 26.93
C ASP A 460 11.01 11.19 27.03
N LEU A 461 10.34 12.31 26.94
CA LEU A 461 10.98 13.63 26.98
C LEU A 461 11.58 13.97 28.36
N GLY A 462 11.10 13.33 29.43
CA GLY A 462 11.63 13.50 30.79
C GLY A 462 12.98 12.80 31.01
N THR A 463 13.14 11.59 30.51
CA THR A 463 14.36 10.78 30.68
C THR A 463 15.27 10.79 29.45
N GLY A 464 14.75 11.14 28.29
CA GLY A 464 15.44 11.05 27.02
C GLY A 464 15.56 9.61 26.46
N LYS A 465 14.94 8.61 27.11
CA LYS A 465 14.91 7.24 26.61
C LYS A 465 14.07 7.16 25.36
N GLU A 466 14.55 6.40 24.38
CA GLU A 466 13.92 6.24 23.07
C GLU A 466 13.93 4.78 22.64
N GLN A 467 12.88 4.36 21.97
CA GLN A 467 12.75 3.08 21.27
C GLN A 467 12.22 3.35 19.86
N GLU A 468 12.69 2.58 18.91
CA GLU A 468 12.22 2.68 17.52
C GLU A 468 11.87 1.32 16.93
N ILE A 469 10.98 1.31 15.97
CA ILE A 469 10.70 0.19 15.08
C ILE A 469 10.76 0.67 13.63
N THR A 470 11.47 -0.07 12.79
CA THR A 470 11.29 0.04 11.34
C THR A 470 10.24 -0.97 10.95
N ILE A 471 9.23 -0.54 10.21
CA ILE A 471 8.19 -1.45 9.74
C ILE A 471 8.80 -2.37 8.68
N THR A 472 9.16 -3.57 9.12
CA THR A 472 9.72 -4.62 8.27
C THR A 472 8.69 -5.73 8.13
N GLY A 473 8.32 -6.03 6.90
CA GLY A 473 7.22 -6.88 6.52
C GLY A 473 7.04 -8.19 7.29
N GLY A 474 6.03 -8.26 8.07
CA GLY A 474 5.49 -9.47 8.71
C GLY A 474 3.97 -9.55 8.65
N THR A 475 3.35 -8.50 8.15
CA THR A 475 1.91 -8.29 8.16
C THR A 475 1.43 -7.58 6.89
N ALA A 476 1.86 -8.02 5.69
CA ALA A 476 1.32 -7.46 4.45
C ALA A 476 -0.20 -7.61 4.42
N LEU A 477 -0.91 -6.53 4.07
CA LEU A 477 -2.33 -6.59 3.71
C LEU A 477 -2.44 -7.28 2.35
N SER A 478 -3.44 -8.12 2.18
CA SER A 478 -3.94 -8.43 0.85
C SER A 478 -4.72 -7.20 0.34
N ASP A 479 -4.83 -7.09 -0.93
CA ASP A 479 -5.44 -5.96 -1.63
C ASP A 479 -6.94 -5.87 -1.39
N ASP A 480 -7.62 -7.02 -1.36
CA ASP A 480 -9.00 -7.12 -0.90
C ASP A 480 -9.18 -6.56 0.52
N GLU A 481 -8.12 -6.63 1.35
CA GLU A 481 -8.14 -6.03 2.67
C GLU A 481 -7.96 -4.52 2.62
N ILE A 482 -7.16 -3.96 1.73
CA ILE A 482 -6.97 -2.50 1.60
C ILE A 482 -8.25 -1.85 1.06
N ASP A 483 -8.78 -2.35 -0.06
CA ASP A 483 -10.03 -1.83 -0.63
C ASP A 483 -11.22 -2.04 0.31
N LYS A 484 -11.27 -3.20 0.97
CA LYS A 484 -12.26 -3.45 2.01
C LYS A 484 -12.12 -2.47 3.16
N MET A 485 -10.91 -2.16 3.63
CA MET A 485 -10.68 -1.20 4.70
C MET A 485 -11.13 0.20 4.34
N VAL A 486 -10.87 0.66 3.12
CA VAL A 486 -11.33 1.97 2.66
C VAL A 486 -12.85 2.00 2.53
N LYS A 487 -13.43 0.98 1.90
CA LYS A 487 -14.88 0.87 1.73
C LYS A 487 -15.61 0.65 3.06
N ASP A 488 -15.08 -0.21 3.94
CA ASP A 488 -15.59 -0.41 5.29
C ASP A 488 -15.48 0.89 6.12
N ALA A 489 -14.45 1.71 5.90
CA ALA A 489 -14.33 3.01 6.56
C ALA A 489 -15.43 3.98 6.11
N GLU A 490 -15.72 4.06 4.82
CA GLU A 490 -16.80 4.89 4.29
C GLU A 490 -18.19 4.39 4.75
N GLU A 491 -18.44 3.08 4.69
CA GLU A 491 -19.71 2.48 5.13
C GLU A 491 -19.95 2.63 6.64
N HIS A 492 -18.89 2.61 7.45
CA HIS A 492 -18.97 2.65 8.92
C HIS A 492 -18.58 4.02 9.51
N ALA A 493 -18.26 5.02 8.68
CA ALA A 493 -17.80 6.34 9.15
C ALA A 493 -18.71 6.96 10.23
N ASN A 494 -20.03 6.89 10.05
CA ASN A 494 -21.00 7.41 11.03
C ASN A 494 -21.05 6.60 12.32
N ASP A 495 -20.87 5.29 12.25
CA ASP A 495 -20.90 4.42 13.45
C ASP A 495 -19.58 4.51 14.21
N ASP A 496 -18.46 4.62 13.50
CA ASP A 496 -17.14 4.82 14.09
C ASP A 496 -17.05 6.20 14.76
N ALA A 497 -17.55 7.26 14.12
CA ALA A 497 -17.61 8.58 14.70
C ALA A 497 -18.41 8.61 16.02
N LYS A 498 -19.57 7.92 16.09
CA LYS A 498 -20.35 7.79 17.32
C LYS A 498 -19.61 6.99 18.41
N LYS A 499 -18.95 5.89 18.04
CA LYS A 499 -18.15 5.10 18.97
C LYS A 499 -16.99 5.92 19.53
N ARG A 500 -16.29 6.64 18.67
CA ARG A 500 -15.22 7.56 19.05
C ARG A 500 -15.73 8.63 20.03
N GLU A 501 -16.83 9.32 19.70
CA GLU A 501 -17.41 10.35 20.57
C GLU A 501 -17.76 9.77 21.95
N LEU A 502 -18.32 8.57 22.01
CA LEU A 502 -18.61 7.89 23.27
C LEU A 502 -17.33 7.60 24.07
N VAL A 503 -16.29 7.08 23.43
CA VAL A 503 -15.00 6.79 24.07
C VAL A 503 -14.31 8.07 24.56
N GLU A 504 -14.28 9.11 23.78
CA GLU A 504 -13.72 10.41 24.16
C GLU A 504 -14.49 11.02 25.36
N THR A 505 -15.83 10.89 25.37
CA THR A 505 -16.67 11.36 26.47
C THR A 505 -16.41 10.55 27.74
N ARG A 506 -16.22 9.23 27.65
CA ARG A 506 -15.83 8.36 28.79
C ARG A 506 -14.46 8.75 29.33
N ASN A 507 -13.47 8.94 28.47
CA ASN A 507 -12.12 9.37 28.86
C ASN A 507 -12.15 10.72 29.60
N MET A 508 -12.96 11.68 29.10
CA MET A 508 -13.17 12.98 29.74
C MET A 508 -13.83 12.82 31.13
N ALA A 509 -14.83 11.97 31.25
CA ALA A 509 -15.50 11.67 32.51
C ALA A 509 -14.53 11.07 33.56
N GLU A 510 -13.72 10.09 33.18
CA GLU A 510 -12.71 9.50 34.04
C GLU A 510 -11.65 10.52 34.50
N ALA A 511 -11.18 11.36 33.58
CA ALA A 511 -10.22 12.41 33.90
C ALA A 511 -10.84 13.45 34.87
N LEU A 512 -12.12 13.81 34.68
CA LEU A 512 -12.82 14.73 35.57
C LEU A 512 -13.01 14.12 36.98
N VAL A 513 -13.38 12.86 37.07
CA VAL A 513 -13.48 12.15 38.35
C VAL A 513 -12.12 12.20 39.08
N SER A 514 -11.05 11.79 38.40
CA SER A 514 -9.71 11.74 39.00
C SER A 514 -9.22 13.13 39.45
N SER A 515 -9.44 14.16 38.64
CA SER A 515 -9.02 15.55 38.98
C SER A 515 -9.86 16.12 40.13
N THR A 516 -11.15 15.80 40.18
CA THR A 516 -12.05 16.29 41.25
C THR A 516 -11.79 15.57 42.58
N GLU A 517 -11.52 14.26 42.57
CA GLU A 517 -11.09 13.51 43.75
C GLU A 517 -9.80 14.11 44.34
N LYS A 518 -8.82 14.35 43.48
CA LYS A 518 -7.56 14.97 43.90
C LYS A 518 -7.78 16.38 44.46
N MET A 519 -8.65 17.18 43.84
CA MET A 519 -8.98 18.52 44.31
C MET A 519 -9.63 18.49 45.71
N ILE A 520 -10.52 17.51 45.99
CA ILE A 520 -11.09 17.34 47.31
C ILE A 520 -10.01 16.93 48.33
N ASP A 521 -9.17 15.94 48.01
CA ASP A 521 -8.16 15.44 48.92
C ASP A 521 -7.14 16.51 49.33
N GLU A 522 -6.75 17.37 48.38
CA GLU A 522 -5.76 18.44 48.60
C GLU A 522 -6.34 19.69 49.25
N HIS A 523 -7.66 19.95 49.12
CA HIS A 523 -8.28 21.21 49.51
C HIS A 523 -9.59 21.05 50.31
N LYS A 524 -9.77 19.91 50.98
CA LYS A 524 -10.97 19.61 51.76
C LYS A 524 -11.25 20.64 52.87
N ASP A 525 -10.19 21.25 53.39
CA ASP A 525 -10.25 22.30 54.42
C ASP A 525 -10.85 23.61 53.92
N LYS A 526 -10.97 23.79 52.60
CA LYS A 526 -11.52 25.01 51.96
C LYS A 526 -12.99 24.89 51.54
N ALA A 527 -13.53 23.68 51.62
CA ALA A 527 -14.94 23.38 51.30
C ALA A 527 -15.78 23.17 52.59
N SER A 528 -17.04 23.52 52.53
CA SER A 528 -18.01 23.14 53.58
C SER A 528 -18.32 21.64 53.46
N ASP A 529 -18.74 21.02 54.57
CA ASP A 529 -19.14 19.60 54.59
C ASP A 529 -20.26 19.29 53.58
N ASP A 530 -21.16 20.25 53.33
CA ASP A 530 -22.25 20.11 52.35
C ASP A 530 -21.72 20.17 50.90
N GLU A 531 -20.74 21.01 50.62
CA GLU A 531 -20.08 21.08 49.29
C GLU A 531 -19.30 19.80 49.00
N VAL A 532 -18.50 19.35 49.96
CA VAL A 532 -17.75 18.06 49.82
C VAL A 532 -18.71 16.92 49.57
N LYS A 533 -19.78 16.83 50.31
CA LYS A 533 -20.79 15.76 50.15
C LYS A 533 -21.44 15.83 48.76
N SER A 534 -21.80 17.03 48.28
CA SER A 534 -22.39 17.20 46.94
C SER A 534 -21.46 16.77 45.83
N ILE A 535 -20.15 17.08 45.93
CA ILE A 535 -19.17 16.68 44.97
C ILE A 535 -18.92 15.17 45.03
N GLU A 536 -18.82 14.57 46.24
CA GLU A 536 -18.66 13.13 46.42
C GLU A 536 -19.88 12.34 45.86
N GLU A 537 -21.12 12.85 46.04
CA GLU A 537 -22.33 12.23 45.47
C GLU A 537 -22.30 12.31 43.93
N ALA A 538 -21.88 13.42 43.33
CA ALA A 538 -21.76 13.58 41.88
C ALA A 538 -20.62 12.69 41.29
N ILE A 539 -19.51 12.52 42.01
CA ILE A 539 -18.45 11.57 41.65
C ILE A 539 -18.98 10.13 41.63
N GLN A 540 -19.75 9.74 42.66
CA GLN A 540 -20.32 8.39 42.71
C GLN A 540 -21.34 8.15 41.59
N GLU A 541 -22.17 9.15 41.26
CA GLU A 541 -23.10 9.08 40.14
C GLU A 541 -22.37 8.87 38.82
N LEU A 542 -21.27 9.63 38.56
CA LEU A 542 -20.48 9.51 37.33
C LEU A 542 -19.73 8.18 37.26
N LYS A 543 -19.13 7.71 38.36
CA LYS A 543 -18.49 6.38 38.41
C LYS A 543 -19.47 5.25 38.10
N LYS A 544 -20.67 5.33 38.67
CA LYS A 544 -21.71 4.32 38.41
C LYS A 544 -22.17 4.32 36.96
N GLU A 545 -22.25 5.50 36.30
CA GLU A 545 -22.59 5.57 34.89
C GLU A 545 -21.44 5.07 34.01
N LEU A 546 -20.17 5.28 34.39
CA LEU A 546 -19.01 4.72 33.72
C LEU A 546 -18.95 3.18 33.78
N GLU A 547 -19.48 2.56 34.83
CA GLU A 547 -19.62 1.09 34.96
C GLU A 547 -20.79 0.52 34.14
N ASN A 548 -21.66 1.37 33.61
CA ASN A 548 -22.82 0.95 32.82
C ASN A 548 -22.39 0.66 31.37
N ASP A 549 -22.48 -0.58 30.91
CA ASP A 549 -22.13 -1.00 29.55
C ASP A 549 -23.02 -0.35 28.46
N ASN A 550 -24.19 0.18 28.83
CA ASN A 550 -25.17 0.79 27.92
C ASN A 550 -25.19 2.33 28.04
N ASN A 551 -24.15 2.95 28.55
CA ASN A 551 -24.10 4.40 28.64
C ASN A 551 -24.09 5.05 27.23
N THR A 552 -24.57 6.28 27.17
CA THR A 552 -24.62 7.09 25.94
C THR A 552 -23.82 8.37 26.13
N VAL A 553 -23.44 9.01 25.03
CA VAL A 553 -22.79 10.32 25.04
C VAL A 553 -23.62 11.32 25.85
N ASP A 554 -24.92 11.35 25.64
CA ASP A 554 -25.82 12.30 26.32
C ASP A 554 -25.94 12.02 27.82
N SER A 555 -26.01 10.73 28.23
CA SER A 555 -26.07 10.39 29.68
C SER A 555 -24.79 10.79 30.39
N LEU A 556 -23.64 10.53 29.79
CA LEU A 556 -22.33 10.90 30.34
C LEU A 556 -22.15 12.44 30.39
N LYS A 557 -22.45 13.17 29.30
CA LYS A 557 -22.36 14.64 29.26
C LYS A 557 -23.21 15.30 30.34
N SER A 558 -24.45 14.80 30.57
CA SER A 558 -25.32 15.34 31.60
C SER A 558 -24.77 15.16 33.03
N ILE A 559 -24.09 14.04 33.31
CA ILE A 559 -23.50 13.81 34.64
C ILE A 559 -22.16 14.52 34.79
N ILE A 560 -21.38 14.64 33.71
CA ILE A 560 -20.15 15.47 33.66
C ILE A 560 -20.48 16.93 34.01
N GLU A 561 -21.57 17.47 33.46
CA GLU A 561 -22.02 18.83 33.74
C GLU A 561 -22.37 19.00 35.21
N LYS A 562 -23.13 18.06 35.80
CA LYS A 562 -23.46 18.08 37.25
C LYS A 562 -22.20 18.05 38.13
N LEU A 563 -21.19 17.21 37.81
CA LEU A 563 -19.97 17.15 38.59
C LEU A 563 -19.15 18.44 38.43
N SER A 564 -19.11 19.01 37.22
CA SER A 564 -18.46 20.28 36.96
C SER A 564 -19.11 21.43 37.76
N GLU A 565 -20.44 21.51 37.79
CA GLU A 565 -21.18 22.48 38.57
C GLU A 565 -20.94 22.34 40.07
N ALA A 566 -20.98 21.07 40.59
CA ALA A 566 -20.74 20.81 42.00
C ALA A 566 -19.32 21.21 42.43
N GLY A 567 -18.29 20.98 41.54
CA GLY A 567 -16.89 21.35 41.81
C GLY A 567 -16.58 22.84 41.65
N GLN A 568 -17.40 23.62 40.94
CA GLN A 568 -17.10 24.99 40.55
C GLN A 568 -16.87 25.94 41.75
N SER A 569 -17.66 25.80 42.83
CA SER A 569 -17.51 26.62 44.04
C SER A 569 -16.15 26.42 44.71
N LEU A 570 -15.72 25.17 44.87
CA LEU A 570 -14.43 24.81 45.44
C LEU A 570 -13.27 25.29 44.54
N ALA A 571 -13.34 25.04 43.25
CA ALA A 571 -12.34 25.48 42.28
C ALA A 571 -12.16 27.03 42.30
N THR A 572 -13.25 27.79 42.41
CA THR A 572 -13.23 29.25 42.50
C THR A 572 -12.51 29.72 43.77
N LYS A 573 -12.81 29.10 44.93
CA LYS A 573 -12.15 29.41 46.21
C LYS A 573 -10.65 29.16 46.15
N ILE A 574 -10.23 28.05 45.58
CA ILE A 574 -8.81 27.70 45.39
C ILE A 574 -8.12 28.73 44.51
N TYR A 575 -8.72 29.12 43.39
CA TYR A 575 -8.17 30.14 42.48
C TYR A 575 -8.01 31.52 43.14
N GLU A 576 -9.01 31.95 43.92
CA GLU A 576 -8.97 33.23 44.63
C GLU A 576 -7.86 33.30 45.68
N GLU A 577 -7.58 32.21 46.40
CA GLU A 577 -6.51 32.16 47.38
C GLU A 577 -5.13 32.10 46.71
N THR A 578 -4.94 31.27 45.69
CA THR A 578 -3.68 31.21 44.95
C THR A 578 -3.34 32.55 44.31
N SER A 579 -4.34 33.27 43.84
CA SER A 579 -4.18 34.65 43.30
C SER A 579 -3.81 35.67 44.37
N LYS A 580 -4.25 35.51 45.64
CA LYS A 580 -3.89 36.38 46.76
C LYS A 580 -2.46 36.09 47.23
N GLU A 581 -2.03 34.84 47.23
CA GLU A 581 -0.66 34.44 47.62
C GLU A 581 0.38 34.92 46.60
N SER A 582 0.07 34.81 45.27
CA SER A 582 0.96 35.31 44.22
C SER A 582 1.09 36.85 44.19
N ASN A 583 0.13 37.58 44.72
CA ASN A 583 0.20 39.04 44.85
C ASN A 583 0.87 39.52 46.17
N GLN A 584 1.29 38.63 47.07
CA GLN A 584 1.95 38.96 48.33
C GLN A 584 3.45 38.61 48.38
N GLN A 585 4.04 38.10 47.27
CA GLN A 585 5.48 38.01 47.15
C GLN A 585 6.04 39.33 46.60
N PRO A 586 6.92 40.02 47.36
CA PRO A 586 7.47 41.32 47.03
C PRO A 586 8.48 41.30 45.88
#